data_ca6052bca833cf86b5d819a717d3cfb2
#
_entry.id   ca6052bca833cf86b5d819a717d3cfb2
#
_cell.length_a   1.000
_cell.length_b   1.000
_cell.length_c   1.000
_cell.angle_alpha   90.00
_cell.angle_beta   90.00
_cell.angle_gamma   90.00
#
_symmetry.space_group_name_H-M   'P 1'
#
loop_
_entity.id
_entity.type
_entity.pdbx_description
1 polymer ?
#
loop_
_entity_poly.entity_id
_entity_poly.type
_entity_poly.pdbx_seq_one_letter_code
_entity_poly.pdbx_strand_id
1 'polypeptide(L)'
;NTVYGNVTIAQYAMALLMNICHRIDVLSDMYREACDEHKNVMMGRNLPRQIRQIELYEKTIGIIGLGAIGLCMAKMAAGFGMKVIAYNHHKKTGPEYDFVEQVPLDELLGRADVISIHCPSTDETRGMIDKNVIAKMKDGVILINTARGDIIVEDDLVEALNSGKIYAAGLDVVCNEPITGRIPLMD
;
A
#
# COMPACT_ATOMS: atom_id res chain seq x y z
N ASN A 1 17.51 -9.24 17.52
CA ASN A 1 18.11 -8.79 16.24
C ASN A 1 17.07 -8.01 15.44
N THR A 2 16.83 -6.77 15.88
CA THR A 2 15.73 -5.89 15.35
C THR A 2 15.92 -5.46 13.88
N VAL A 3 17.10 -5.64 13.32
CA VAL A 3 17.42 -5.21 11.94
C VAL A 3 16.79 -6.16 10.91
N TYR A 4 16.71 -7.45 11.19
CA TYR A 4 16.12 -8.43 10.27
C TYR A 4 14.61 -8.22 10.05
N GLY A 5 13.87 -7.81 11.08
CA GLY A 5 12.44 -7.57 10.98
C GLY A 5 12.09 -6.35 10.12
N ASN A 6 12.88 -5.28 10.17
CA ASN A 6 12.56 -4.02 9.46
C ASN A 6 12.59 -4.18 7.95
N VAL A 7 13.62 -4.86 7.42
CA VAL A 7 13.76 -5.10 5.97
C VAL A 7 12.67 -6.06 5.49
N THR A 8 12.41 -7.13 6.25
CA THR A 8 11.39 -8.14 5.90
C THR A 8 9.99 -7.53 5.80
N ILE A 9 9.61 -6.68 6.77
CA ILE A 9 8.30 -6.01 6.75
C ILE A 9 8.21 -5.05 5.56
N ALA A 10 9.26 -4.28 5.28
CA ALA A 10 9.28 -3.38 4.13
C ALA A 10 9.21 -4.16 2.79
N GLN A 11 9.89 -5.30 2.69
CA GLN A 11 9.79 -6.19 1.52
C GLN A 11 8.38 -6.75 1.35
N TYR A 12 7.72 -7.11 2.43
CA TYR A 12 6.34 -7.60 2.39
C TYR A 12 5.37 -6.49 1.95
N ALA A 13 5.51 -5.26 2.48
CA ALA A 13 4.75 -4.10 2.02
C ALA A 13 4.95 -3.83 0.53
N MET A 14 6.19 -3.93 0.04
CA MET A 14 6.49 -3.81 -1.39
C MET A 14 5.89 -4.96 -2.21
N ALA A 15 5.92 -6.20 -1.69
CA ALA A 15 5.31 -7.34 -2.36
C ALA A 15 3.78 -7.19 -2.50
N LEU A 16 3.09 -6.69 -1.48
CA LEU A 16 1.67 -6.35 -1.54
C LEU A 16 1.41 -5.28 -2.63
N LEU A 17 2.21 -4.22 -2.66
CA LEU A 17 2.11 -3.19 -3.69
C LEU A 17 2.31 -3.76 -5.10
N MET A 18 3.35 -4.57 -5.30
CA MET A 18 3.63 -5.19 -6.60
C MET A 18 2.53 -6.17 -7.02
N ASN A 19 1.95 -6.93 -6.08
CA ASN A 19 0.82 -7.80 -6.38
C ASN A 19 -0.42 -7.01 -6.82
N ILE A 20 -0.73 -5.89 -6.15
CA ILE A 20 -1.82 -4.98 -6.57
C ILE A 20 -1.56 -4.42 -7.97
N CYS A 21 -0.33 -3.97 -8.23
CA CYS A 21 0.02 -3.34 -9.51
C CYS A 21 0.00 -4.33 -10.69
N HIS A 22 0.39 -5.57 -10.48
CA HIS A 22 0.57 -6.56 -11.55
C HIS A 22 -0.41 -7.73 -11.51
N ARG A 23 -1.21 -7.88 -10.43
CA ARG A 23 -2.22 -8.93 -10.26
C ARG A 23 -1.69 -10.32 -10.61
N ILE A 24 -0.49 -10.64 -10.08
CA ILE A 24 0.23 -11.88 -10.41
C ILE A 24 -0.57 -13.12 -10.00
N ASP A 25 -1.23 -13.06 -8.85
CA ASP A 25 -2.13 -14.08 -8.32
C ASP A 25 -3.27 -14.39 -9.30
N VAL A 26 -4.05 -13.39 -9.67
CA VAL A 26 -5.20 -13.52 -10.58
C VAL A 26 -4.75 -14.02 -11.95
N LEU A 27 -3.65 -13.48 -12.47
CA LEU A 27 -3.11 -13.90 -13.76
C LEU A 27 -2.66 -15.36 -13.74
N SER A 28 -2.00 -15.79 -12.66
CA SER A 28 -1.56 -17.17 -12.49
C SER A 28 -2.75 -18.16 -12.49
N ASP A 29 -3.83 -17.83 -11.77
CA ASP A 29 -5.00 -18.68 -11.72
C ASP A 29 -5.74 -18.73 -13.06
N MET A 30 -5.90 -17.59 -13.71
CA MET A 30 -6.50 -17.53 -15.06
C MET A 30 -5.73 -18.38 -16.09
N TYR A 31 -4.39 -18.38 -16.02
CA TYR A 31 -3.59 -19.21 -16.93
C TYR A 31 -3.72 -20.70 -16.60
N ARG A 32 -3.79 -21.08 -15.32
CA ARG A 32 -4.04 -22.47 -14.91
C ARG A 32 -5.39 -22.96 -15.43
N GLU A 33 -6.46 -22.20 -15.17
CA GLU A 33 -7.80 -22.53 -15.65
C GLU A 33 -7.84 -22.67 -17.18
N ALA A 34 -7.23 -21.74 -17.91
CA ALA A 34 -7.19 -21.80 -19.35
C ALA A 34 -6.40 -23.00 -19.89
N CYS A 35 -5.34 -23.44 -19.21
CA CYS A 35 -4.60 -24.67 -19.55
C CYS A 35 -5.45 -25.90 -19.30
N ASP A 36 -6.18 -25.98 -18.18
CA ASP A 36 -7.05 -27.08 -17.83
C ASP A 36 -8.20 -27.24 -18.85
N GLU A 37 -8.70 -26.12 -19.39
CA GLU A 37 -9.71 -26.08 -20.44
C GLU A 37 -9.14 -26.29 -21.87
N HIS A 38 -7.87 -26.62 -22.00
CA HIS A 38 -7.17 -26.82 -23.32
C HIS A 38 -7.28 -25.62 -24.25
N LYS A 39 -7.42 -24.40 -23.71
CA LYS A 39 -7.45 -23.18 -24.49
C LYS A 39 -6.03 -22.76 -24.87
N ASN A 40 -5.81 -22.38 -26.13
CA ASN A 40 -4.54 -21.78 -26.57
C ASN A 40 -4.36 -20.39 -25.93
N VAL A 41 -3.60 -20.30 -24.85
CA VAL A 41 -3.30 -19.05 -24.17
C VAL A 41 -1.88 -18.59 -24.48
N MET A 42 -1.74 -17.44 -25.10
CA MET A 42 -0.44 -16.78 -25.25
C MET A 42 -0.20 -15.89 -24.03
N MET A 43 0.71 -16.29 -23.16
CA MET A 43 1.12 -15.47 -22.00
C MET A 43 1.48 -14.05 -22.46
N GLY A 44 0.89 -13.05 -21.80
CA GLY A 44 1.17 -11.63 -22.03
C GLY A 44 0.42 -10.98 -23.21
N ARG A 45 -0.25 -11.73 -24.11
CA ARG A 45 -1.00 -11.13 -25.24
C ARG A 45 -2.52 -11.06 -25.07
N ASN A 46 -3.08 -11.91 -24.23
CA ASN A 46 -4.53 -12.01 -24.00
C ASN A 46 -4.91 -11.65 -22.58
N LEU A 47 -4.24 -10.65 -22.00
CA LEU A 47 -4.68 -10.09 -20.71
C LEU A 47 -6.12 -9.58 -20.88
N PRO A 48 -7.06 -10.03 -20.03
CA PRO A 48 -8.39 -9.45 -20.02
C PRO A 48 -8.26 -7.94 -19.79
N ARG A 49 -8.99 -7.17 -20.59
CA ARG A 49 -8.99 -5.69 -20.48
C ARG A 49 -9.34 -5.18 -19.08
N GLN A 50 -9.93 -6.04 -18.26
CA GLN A 50 -10.30 -5.77 -16.88
C GLN A 50 -9.10 -5.79 -15.91
N ILE A 51 -7.97 -6.44 -16.26
CA ILE A 51 -6.76 -6.47 -15.43
C ILE A 51 -5.87 -5.28 -15.82
N ARG A 52 -6.04 -4.19 -15.06
CA ARG A 52 -5.22 -3.00 -15.21
C ARG A 52 -3.82 -3.26 -14.64
N GLN A 53 -2.80 -3.09 -15.48
CA GLN A 53 -1.41 -3.02 -15.04
C GLN A 53 -1.08 -1.58 -14.61
N ILE A 54 -0.40 -1.42 -13.48
CA ILE A 54 -0.02 -0.11 -12.94
C ILE A 54 1.51 -0.05 -12.91
N GLU A 55 2.07 0.90 -13.63
CA GLU A 55 3.50 1.20 -13.59
C GLU A 55 3.80 2.14 -12.42
N LEU A 56 4.84 1.81 -11.63
CA LEU A 56 5.25 2.60 -10.46
C LEU A 56 6.22 3.73 -10.80
N TYR A 57 6.90 3.64 -11.95
CA TYR A 57 7.87 4.65 -12.40
C TYR A 57 7.23 6.05 -12.44
N GLU A 58 7.93 7.04 -11.89
CA GLU A 58 7.50 8.44 -11.73
C GLU A 58 6.25 8.69 -10.86
N LYS A 59 5.59 7.64 -10.33
CA LYS A 59 4.51 7.82 -9.35
C LYS A 59 5.05 8.25 -8.00
N THR A 60 4.21 8.90 -7.22
CA THR A 60 4.56 9.36 -5.88
C THR A 60 4.10 8.37 -4.83
N ILE A 61 5.02 7.91 -3.98
CA ILE A 61 4.69 7.17 -2.76
C ILE A 61 4.78 8.09 -1.56
N GLY A 62 3.74 8.08 -0.74
CA GLY A 62 3.68 8.75 0.56
C GLY A 62 3.94 7.75 1.70
N ILE A 63 4.99 7.97 2.46
CA ILE A 63 5.35 7.16 3.62
C ILE A 63 4.82 7.84 4.89
N ILE A 64 3.87 7.22 5.58
CA ILE A 64 3.40 7.68 6.89
C ILE A 64 4.17 6.95 7.98
N GLY A 65 5.11 7.65 8.61
CA GLY A 65 6.03 7.07 9.59
C GLY A 65 7.40 6.73 8.99
N LEU A 66 8.33 7.69 9.01
CA LEU A 66 9.70 7.54 8.48
C LEU A 66 10.67 6.98 9.54
N GLY A 67 10.26 5.86 10.17
CA GLY A 67 11.11 5.04 11.04
C GLY A 67 11.99 4.07 10.25
N ALA A 68 12.56 3.06 10.92
CA ALA A 68 13.45 2.10 10.27
C ALA A 68 12.76 1.33 9.12
N ILE A 69 11.50 0.89 9.31
CA ILE A 69 10.71 0.18 8.29
C ILE A 69 10.34 1.15 7.15
N GLY A 70 9.80 2.32 7.48
CA GLY A 70 9.42 3.32 6.49
C GLY A 70 10.59 3.79 5.63
N LEU A 71 11.79 3.93 6.21
CA LEU A 71 13.00 4.25 5.46
C LEU A 71 13.42 3.10 4.51
N CYS A 72 13.27 1.84 4.94
CA CYS A 72 13.52 0.69 4.05
C CYS A 72 12.53 0.68 2.88
N MET A 73 11.24 0.91 3.14
CA MET A 73 10.21 1.02 2.09
C MET A 73 10.50 2.18 1.14
N ALA A 74 10.88 3.34 1.66
CA ALA A 74 11.28 4.51 0.88
C ALA A 74 12.44 4.21 -0.08
N LYS A 75 13.48 3.52 0.40
CA LYS A 75 14.63 3.11 -0.43
C LYS A 75 14.23 2.13 -1.53
N MET A 76 13.37 1.17 -1.23
CA MET A 76 12.85 0.23 -2.23
C MET A 76 12.03 0.96 -3.29
N ALA A 77 11.12 1.83 -2.89
CA ALA A 77 10.29 2.63 -3.80
C ALA A 77 11.14 3.54 -4.72
N ALA A 78 12.18 4.18 -4.17
CA ALA A 78 13.13 4.96 -4.96
C ALA A 78 13.86 4.09 -6.01
N GLY A 79 14.19 2.82 -5.66
CA GLY A 79 14.77 1.85 -6.59
C GLY A 79 13.84 1.47 -7.76
N PHE A 80 12.53 1.60 -7.60
CA PHE A 80 11.52 1.47 -8.66
C PHE A 80 11.28 2.77 -9.44
N GLY A 81 12.06 3.82 -9.19
CA GLY A 81 11.92 5.12 -9.86
C GLY A 81 10.74 5.95 -9.37
N MET A 82 10.18 5.63 -8.19
CA MET A 82 9.12 6.44 -7.58
C MET A 82 9.68 7.72 -6.95
N LYS A 83 8.86 8.77 -6.93
CA LYS A 83 9.07 9.97 -6.10
C LYS A 83 8.66 9.63 -4.67
N VAL A 84 9.53 9.89 -3.70
CA VAL A 84 9.29 9.53 -2.31
C VAL A 84 9.03 10.77 -1.48
N ILE A 85 7.83 10.88 -0.93
CA ILE A 85 7.47 11.89 0.07
C ILE A 85 7.15 11.19 1.39
N ALA A 86 7.36 11.85 2.53
CA ALA A 86 7.06 11.24 3.82
C ALA A 86 6.50 12.24 4.82
N TYR A 87 5.62 11.74 5.67
CA TYR A 87 5.19 12.41 6.89
C TYR A 87 5.71 11.68 8.11
N ASN A 88 6.27 12.43 9.04
CA ASN A 88 6.68 11.94 10.34
C ASN A 88 6.45 13.03 11.39
N HIS A 89 5.98 12.66 12.58
CA HIS A 89 5.67 13.63 13.65
C HIS A 89 6.86 14.56 13.93
N HIS A 90 8.07 14.02 13.98
CA HIS A 90 9.31 14.79 14.07
C HIS A 90 10.13 14.64 12.78
N LYS A 91 10.53 15.76 12.20
CA LYS A 91 11.38 15.75 11.01
C LYS A 91 12.63 14.90 11.23
N LYS A 92 12.92 14.01 10.30
CA LYS A 92 14.14 13.21 10.30
C LYS A 92 15.27 13.97 9.63
N THR A 93 16.47 13.87 10.20
CA THR A 93 17.68 14.52 9.70
C THR A 93 18.79 13.50 9.55
N GLY A 94 19.63 13.66 8.56
CA GLY A 94 20.76 12.77 8.25
C GLY A 94 20.80 12.43 6.77
N PRO A 95 21.99 12.08 6.25
CA PRO A 95 22.18 11.82 4.82
C PRO A 95 21.35 10.66 4.28
N GLU A 96 20.94 9.74 5.15
CA GLU A 96 20.06 8.62 4.79
C GLU A 96 18.63 9.03 4.42
N TYR A 97 18.23 10.27 4.75
CA TYR A 97 16.91 10.84 4.44
C TYR A 97 16.92 11.87 3.31
N ASP A 98 18.08 12.26 2.78
CA ASP A 98 18.22 13.36 1.80
C ASP A 98 17.43 13.13 0.50
N PHE A 99 17.16 11.89 0.15
CA PHE A 99 16.36 11.53 -1.03
C PHE A 99 14.86 11.56 -0.78
N VAL A 100 14.41 11.80 0.47
CA VAL A 100 13.00 11.79 0.86
C VAL A 100 12.53 13.23 1.10
N GLU A 101 11.55 13.69 0.35
CA GLU A 101 10.89 14.96 0.62
C GLU A 101 9.94 14.80 1.81
N GLN A 102 10.24 15.44 2.94
CA GLN A 102 9.38 15.39 4.13
C GLN A 102 8.38 16.56 4.09
N VAL A 103 7.09 16.21 4.12
CA VAL A 103 5.96 17.13 3.94
C VAL A 103 4.92 16.98 5.06
N PRO A 104 4.03 17.97 5.27
CA PRO A 104 2.85 17.82 6.13
C PRO A 104 1.93 16.68 5.65
N LEU A 105 1.15 16.09 6.58
CA LEU A 105 0.26 14.98 6.26
C LEU A 105 -0.73 15.32 5.14
N ASP A 106 -1.41 16.45 5.22
CA ASP A 106 -2.42 16.87 4.22
C ASP A 106 -1.81 17.02 2.82
N GLU A 107 -0.57 17.49 2.73
CA GLU A 107 0.15 17.57 1.47
C GLU A 107 0.51 16.19 0.93
N LEU A 108 0.96 15.28 1.79
CA LEU A 108 1.24 13.89 1.43
C LEU A 108 -0.01 13.23 0.85
N LEU A 109 -1.14 13.35 1.53
CA LEU A 109 -2.42 12.74 1.12
C LEU A 109 -2.82 13.20 -0.28
N GLY A 110 -2.73 14.49 -0.59
CA GLY A 110 -3.11 15.05 -1.88
C GLY A 110 -2.13 14.74 -3.03
N ARG A 111 -0.88 14.40 -2.72
CA ARG A 111 0.17 14.17 -3.73
C ARG A 111 0.45 12.69 -4.01
N ALA A 112 0.19 11.80 -3.06
CA ALA A 112 0.55 10.39 -3.16
C ALA A 112 -0.37 9.61 -4.10
N ASP A 113 0.22 8.79 -4.99
CA ASP A 113 -0.48 7.75 -5.78
C ASP A 113 -0.53 6.42 -5.01
N VAL A 114 0.41 6.23 -4.10
CA VAL A 114 0.50 5.10 -3.16
C VAL A 114 0.77 5.65 -1.77
N ILE A 115 0.04 5.19 -0.77
CA ILE A 115 0.29 5.54 0.64
C ILE A 115 0.67 4.27 1.38
N SER A 116 1.81 4.28 2.09
CA SER A 116 2.28 3.14 2.89
C SER A 116 2.46 3.56 4.35
N ILE A 117 1.78 2.84 5.25
CA ILE A 117 1.71 3.15 6.68
C ILE A 117 2.75 2.34 7.44
N HIS A 118 3.63 3.04 8.18
CA HIS A 118 4.72 2.47 8.98
C HIS A 118 4.87 3.14 10.35
N CYS A 119 3.85 3.87 10.81
CA CYS A 119 3.82 4.46 12.15
C CYS A 119 3.30 3.44 13.18
N PRO A 120 3.67 3.57 14.47
CA PRO A 120 3.05 2.76 15.54
C PRO A 120 1.59 3.19 15.77
N SER A 121 0.78 2.28 16.33
CA SER A 121 -0.52 2.64 16.89
C SER A 121 -0.30 3.32 18.26
N THR A 122 -0.78 4.53 18.36
CA THR A 122 -0.80 5.36 19.57
C THR A 122 -2.18 6.01 19.69
N ASP A 123 -2.46 6.70 20.78
CA ASP A 123 -3.73 7.43 20.91
C ASP A 123 -3.92 8.50 19.81
N GLU A 124 -2.82 9.02 19.24
CA GLU A 124 -2.85 10.01 18.16
C GLU A 124 -3.03 9.38 16.76
N THR A 125 -2.57 8.15 16.57
CA THR A 125 -2.59 7.47 15.26
C THR A 125 -3.71 6.45 15.12
N ARG A 126 -4.38 6.09 16.22
CA ARG A 126 -5.54 5.20 16.19
C ARG A 126 -6.71 5.87 15.47
N GLY A 127 -7.25 5.19 14.47
CA GLY A 127 -8.31 5.75 13.62
C GLY A 127 -7.90 7.00 12.84
N MET A 128 -6.59 7.25 12.70
CA MET A 128 -6.08 8.43 11.99
C MET A 128 -6.52 8.43 10.52
N ILE A 129 -6.68 7.27 9.93
CA ILE A 129 -7.15 7.13 8.54
C ILE A 129 -8.66 6.87 8.59
N ASP A 130 -9.42 7.94 8.72
CA ASP A 130 -10.88 7.98 8.69
C ASP A 130 -11.36 8.49 7.31
N LYS A 131 -12.69 8.55 7.13
CA LYS A 131 -13.33 9.07 5.90
C LYS A 131 -12.90 10.49 5.54
N ASN A 132 -12.61 11.36 6.54
CA ASN A 132 -12.22 12.75 6.28
C ASN A 132 -10.78 12.80 5.75
N VAL A 133 -9.91 11.95 6.26
CA VAL A 133 -8.53 11.79 5.78
C VAL A 133 -8.52 11.11 4.41
N ILE A 134 -9.31 10.06 4.22
CA ILE A 134 -9.47 9.39 2.92
C ILE A 134 -9.98 10.36 1.85
N ALA A 135 -10.91 11.23 2.18
CA ALA A 135 -11.44 12.23 1.25
C ALA A 135 -10.36 13.18 0.70
N LYS A 136 -9.28 13.45 1.45
CA LYS A 136 -8.13 14.27 1.02
C LYS A 136 -7.15 13.55 0.10
N MET A 137 -7.21 12.22 0.03
CA MET A 137 -6.34 11.42 -0.84
C MET A 137 -6.72 11.61 -2.31
N LYS A 138 -5.81 11.24 -3.22
CA LYS A 138 -6.15 11.15 -4.65
C LYS A 138 -7.21 10.08 -4.89
N ASP A 139 -8.05 10.30 -5.90
CA ASP A 139 -8.95 9.26 -6.39
C ASP A 139 -8.14 8.11 -7.02
N GLY A 140 -8.48 6.89 -6.64
CA GLY A 140 -7.78 5.70 -7.09
C GLY A 140 -6.40 5.48 -6.45
N VAL A 141 -6.14 6.06 -5.28
CA VAL A 141 -4.93 5.80 -4.49
C VAL A 141 -4.83 4.32 -4.08
N ILE A 142 -3.60 3.81 -3.98
CA ILE A 142 -3.32 2.49 -3.38
C ILE A 142 -2.90 2.69 -1.93
N LEU A 143 -3.50 1.93 -1.02
CA LEU A 143 -3.18 1.98 0.42
C LEU A 143 -2.49 0.69 0.87
N ILE A 144 -1.33 0.80 1.53
CA ILE A 144 -0.58 -0.33 2.09
C ILE A 144 -0.48 -0.16 3.61
N ASN A 145 -0.90 -1.17 4.35
CA ASN A 145 -0.77 -1.18 5.81
C ASN A 145 -0.19 -2.51 6.31
N THR A 146 1.07 -2.44 6.76
CA THR A 146 1.78 -3.54 7.44
C THR A 146 2.17 -3.13 8.86
N ALA A 147 1.54 -2.09 9.41
CA ALA A 147 1.85 -1.54 10.73
C ALA A 147 0.88 -2.07 11.80
N ARG A 148 -0.33 -1.50 11.90
CA ARG A 148 -1.40 -1.91 12.83
C ARG A 148 -2.76 -1.65 12.19
N GLY A 149 -3.71 -2.57 12.40
CA GLY A 149 -5.05 -2.48 11.81
C GLY A 149 -5.83 -1.28 12.32
N ASP A 150 -5.75 -0.98 13.61
CA ASP A 150 -6.48 0.08 14.29
C ASP A 150 -6.08 1.52 13.90
N ILE A 151 -5.07 1.69 13.05
CA ILE A 151 -4.72 3.00 12.47
C ILE A 151 -5.77 3.44 11.44
N ILE A 152 -6.46 2.49 10.82
CA ILE A 152 -7.49 2.73 9.81
C ILE A 152 -8.87 2.45 10.41
N VAL A 153 -9.84 3.32 10.16
CA VAL A 153 -11.25 3.04 10.43
C VAL A 153 -11.75 2.08 9.35
N GLU A 154 -11.98 0.80 9.73
CA GLU A 154 -12.23 -0.29 8.77
C GLU A 154 -13.48 -0.06 7.92
N ASP A 155 -14.59 0.41 8.52
CA ASP A 155 -15.82 0.70 7.79
C ASP A 155 -15.63 1.81 6.73
N ASP A 156 -14.84 2.85 7.06
CA ASP A 156 -14.52 3.95 6.14
C ASP A 156 -13.64 3.46 4.98
N LEU A 157 -12.73 2.50 5.24
CA LEU A 157 -11.92 1.87 4.22
C LEU A 157 -12.77 1.03 3.27
N VAL A 158 -13.71 0.23 3.79
CA VAL A 158 -14.64 -0.58 3.00
C VAL A 158 -15.48 0.32 2.07
N GLU A 159 -16.02 1.43 2.59
CA GLU A 159 -16.77 2.39 1.79
C GLU A 159 -15.89 3.00 0.67
N ALA A 160 -14.65 3.35 1.00
CA ALA A 160 -13.71 3.94 0.05
C ALA A 160 -13.28 2.96 -1.06
N LEU A 161 -13.12 1.68 -0.74
CA LEU A 161 -12.85 0.62 -1.73
C LEU A 161 -14.06 0.44 -2.67
N ASN A 162 -15.26 0.33 -2.10
CA ASN A 162 -16.50 0.14 -2.86
C ASN A 162 -16.82 1.34 -3.78
N SER A 163 -16.50 2.56 -3.36
CA SER A 163 -16.71 3.77 -4.17
C SER A 163 -15.59 3.98 -5.22
N GLY A 164 -14.48 3.26 -5.13
CA GLY A 164 -13.30 3.45 -5.98
C GLY A 164 -12.44 4.66 -5.59
N LYS A 165 -12.72 5.31 -4.46
CA LYS A 165 -11.86 6.36 -3.90
C LYS A 165 -10.46 5.82 -3.58
N ILE A 166 -10.41 4.61 -3.01
CA ILE A 166 -9.21 3.80 -2.91
C ILE A 166 -9.32 2.69 -3.96
N TYR A 167 -8.32 2.61 -4.85
CA TYR A 167 -8.30 1.61 -5.91
C TYR A 167 -8.14 0.19 -5.37
N ALA A 168 -7.22 0.03 -4.42
CA ALA A 168 -6.97 -1.24 -3.75
C ALA A 168 -6.23 -1.00 -2.42
N ALA A 169 -6.38 -1.92 -1.49
CA ALA A 169 -5.63 -1.94 -0.23
C ALA A 169 -4.83 -3.24 -0.09
N GLY A 170 -3.55 -3.12 0.27
CA GLY A 170 -2.68 -4.23 0.66
C GLY A 170 -2.52 -4.23 2.18
N LEU A 171 -3.16 -5.18 2.84
CA LEU A 171 -3.25 -5.23 4.30
C LEU A 171 -2.59 -6.50 4.83
N ASP A 172 -1.70 -6.36 5.80
CA ASP A 172 -1.12 -7.45 6.59
C ASP A 172 -1.76 -7.53 7.99
N VAL A 173 -2.55 -6.51 8.33
CA VAL A 173 -3.14 -6.30 9.65
C VAL A 173 -4.57 -5.77 9.51
N VAL A 174 -5.45 -6.16 10.45
CA VAL A 174 -6.84 -5.70 10.55
C VAL A 174 -7.16 -5.25 11.97
N CYS A 175 -8.28 -4.53 12.17
CA CYS A 175 -8.65 -4.00 13.48
C CYS A 175 -8.88 -5.09 14.53
N ASN A 176 -9.46 -6.23 14.15
CA ASN A 176 -9.83 -7.30 15.05
C ASN A 176 -9.00 -8.55 14.75
N GLU A 177 -7.86 -8.69 15.40
CA GLU A 177 -7.03 -9.90 15.34
C GLU A 177 -7.13 -10.70 16.66
N PRO A 178 -7.21 -12.07 16.59
CA PRO A 178 -7.22 -12.88 15.37
C PRO A 178 -8.57 -12.82 14.64
N ILE A 179 -8.53 -12.94 13.30
CA ILE A 179 -9.73 -12.99 12.47
C ILE A 179 -10.47 -14.29 12.78
N THR A 180 -11.72 -14.20 13.26
CA THR A 180 -12.53 -15.37 13.64
C THR A 180 -13.61 -15.72 12.62
N GLY A 181 -13.68 -15.00 11.50
CA GLY A 181 -14.67 -15.21 10.44
C GLY A 181 -14.39 -14.32 9.23
N ARG A 182 -15.29 -14.38 8.23
CA ARG A 182 -15.20 -13.50 7.06
C ARG A 182 -15.48 -12.06 7.47
N ILE A 183 -14.65 -11.13 7.03
CA ILE A 183 -14.79 -9.71 7.27
C ILE A 183 -15.07 -8.98 5.94
N PRO A 184 -15.72 -7.79 5.95
CA PRO A 184 -16.07 -7.04 4.73
C PRO A 184 -14.91 -6.72 3.80
N LEU A 185 -13.69 -6.63 4.32
CA LEU A 185 -12.47 -6.41 3.53
C LEU A 185 -12.06 -7.61 2.65
N MET A 186 -12.69 -8.78 2.82
CA MET A 186 -12.42 -9.99 2.03
C MET A 186 -13.37 -10.15 0.84
N ASP A 187 -14.34 -9.27 0.70
CA ASP A 187 -15.35 -9.24 -0.37
C ASP A 187 -14.92 -8.30 -1.50
#